data_be7f67b8551e1cae3cf13ac0757156c7
#
_entry.id   be7f67b8551e1cae3cf13ac0757156c7
#
_cell.length_a   1.000
_cell.length_b   1.000
_cell.length_c   1.000
_cell.angle_alpha   90.00
_cell.angle_beta   90.00
_cell.angle_gamma   90.00
#
_symmetry.space_group_name_H-M   'P 1'
#
loop_
_entity.id
_entity.type
_entity.pdbx_description
1 polymer ?
#
loop_
_entity_poly.entity_id
_entity_poly.type
_entity_poly.pdbx_seq_one_letter_code
_entity_poly.pdbx_strand_id
1 'polypeptide(L)'
;NIERDCNSARKYWHFVKLMGRSASHIALECALQTQPNICLISEEIQAKDQTLNDIVEYIADIVAYRAAEGKNFGVVLIPEGLIEFIPAIGRLIQELNDLLAAHGADYMNLDKDAQRKYILEHLSTENKATFETLPEGVARQLSLDRDPHGNVQVSLIETEKLISEMVATKLDLWKKEGKYKGKFAAQHHFFG
;
A
#
# COMPACT_ATOMS: atom_id res chain seq x y z
N ASN A 1 4.72 0.40 22.48
CA ASN A 1 5.55 1.63 22.56
C ASN A 1 5.07 2.73 21.60
N ILE A 2 4.79 2.43 20.31
CA ILE A 2 4.33 3.44 19.34
C ILE A 2 2.99 4.03 19.72
N GLU A 3 2.05 3.24 20.19
CA GLU A 3 0.75 3.73 20.65
C GLU A 3 0.91 4.71 21.81
N ARG A 4 1.82 4.41 22.73
CA ARG A 4 2.17 5.31 23.84
C ARG A 4 2.80 6.60 23.33
N ASP A 5 3.68 6.52 22.36
CA ASP A 5 4.32 7.68 21.74
C ASP A 5 3.32 8.51 20.94
N CYS A 6 2.42 7.86 20.21
CA CYS A 6 1.33 8.49 19.48
C CYS A 6 0.39 9.28 20.41
N ASN A 7 0.03 8.67 21.55
CA ASN A 7 -0.81 9.32 22.55
C ASN A 7 -0.11 10.46 23.27
N SER A 8 1.22 10.40 23.43
CA SER A 8 2.01 11.45 24.06
C SER A 8 2.27 12.64 23.12
N ALA A 9 2.55 12.39 21.87
CA ALA A 9 2.84 13.43 20.87
C ALA A 9 1.59 14.10 20.28
N ARG A 10 0.48 13.37 20.14
CA ARG A 10 -0.83 13.83 19.60
C ARG A 10 -0.77 14.64 18.30
N LYS A 11 0.23 14.34 17.44
CA LYS A 11 0.53 15.15 16.25
C LYS A 11 0.60 14.35 14.95
N TYR A 12 0.81 13.03 15.04
CA TYR A 12 1.17 12.23 13.88
C TYR A 12 0.25 11.02 13.73
N TRP A 13 0.02 10.64 12.48
CA TRP A 13 -0.50 9.34 12.10
C TRP A 13 0.67 8.37 11.86
N HIS A 14 0.70 7.30 12.61
CA HIS A 14 1.74 6.27 12.51
C HIS A 14 1.25 5.14 11.63
N PHE A 15 1.89 4.97 10.49
CA PHE A 15 1.68 3.85 9.57
C PHE A 15 2.71 2.78 9.90
N VAL A 16 2.23 1.65 10.39
CA VAL A 16 3.08 0.58 10.92
C VAL A 16 2.91 -0.66 10.06
N LYS A 17 3.97 -1.05 9.36
CA LYS A 17 4.02 -2.32 8.64
C LYS A 17 4.49 -3.41 9.58
N LEU A 18 3.69 -4.47 9.69
CA LEU A 18 3.97 -5.65 10.51
C LEU A 18 4.44 -6.79 9.63
N MET A 19 5.48 -7.52 10.06
CA MET A 19 5.95 -8.72 9.40
C MET A 19 4.91 -9.84 9.43
N GLY A 20 4.89 -10.64 8.36
CA GLY A 20 4.06 -11.82 8.24
C GLY A 20 3.41 -11.91 6.86
N ARG A 21 4.00 -12.70 5.96
CA ARG A 21 3.58 -12.79 4.55
C ARG A 21 2.21 -13.42 4.34
N SER A 22 1.78 -14.35 5.18
CA SER A 22 0.69 -15.27 4.83
C SER A 22 -0.52 -15.21 5.73
N ALA A 23 -0.48 -14.42 6.81
CA ALA A 23 -1.62 -14.41 7.70
C ALA A 23 -1.71 -13.11 8.45
N SER A 24 -2.84 -12.46 8.32
CA SER A 24 -3.20 -11.28 9.12
C SER A 24 -3.39 -11.60 10.62
N HIS A 25 -3.14 -12.85 11.06
CA HIS A 25 -3.29 -13.20 12.49
C HIS A 25 -2.31 -12.41 13.38
N ILE A 26 -1.09 -12.13 12.92
CA ILE A 26 -0.14 -11.30 13.67
C ILE A 26 -0.67 -9.86 13.76
N ALA A 27 -1.16 -9.31 12.65
CA ALA A 27 -1.78 -7.99 12.64
C ALA A 27 -3.03 -7.95 13.52
N LEU A 28 -3.86 -8.99 13.48
CA LEU A 28 -5.05 -9.12 14.30
C LEU A 28 -4.70 -9.24 15.79
N GLU A 29 -3.70 -10.03 16.16
CA GLU A 29 -3.24 -10.16 17.53
C GLU A 29 -2.67 -8.84 18.05
N CYS A 30 -1.85 -8.15 17.28
CA CYS A 30 -1.38 -6.81 17.61
C CYS A 30 -2.54 -5.82 17.77
N ALA A 31 -3.56 -5.90 16.92
CA ALA A 31 -4.74 -5.06 17.01
C ALA A 31 -5.54 -5.32 18.29
N LEU A 32 -5.69 -6.59 18.70
CA LEU A 32 -6.37 -6.95 19.93
C LEU A 32 -5.63 -6.48 21.19
N GLN A 33 -4.30 -6.46 21.15
CA GLN A 33 -3.46 -6.04 22.28
C GLN A 33 -3.26 -4.51 22.36
N THR A 34 -3.11 -3.83 21.22
CA THR A 34 -2.76 -2.40 21.15
C THR A 34 -3.92 -1.50 20.82
N GLN A 35 -5.04 -2.04 20.33
CA GLN A 35 -6.24 -1.30 19.92
C GLN A 35 -5.93 -0.10 19.00
N PRO A 36 -5.31 -0.32 17.83
CA PRO A 36 -5.01 0.75 16.89
C PRO A 36 -6.30 1.37 16.36
N ASN A 37 -6.19 2.56 15.78
CA ASN A 37 -7.34 3.24 15.20
C ASN A 37 -7.81 2.57 13.91
N ILE A 38 -6.89 2.00 13.14
CA ILE A 38 -7.15 1.28 11.89
C ILE A 38 -6.27 0.04 11.86
N CYS A 39 -6.86 -1.11 11.56
CA CYS A 39 -6.16 -2.35 11.27
C CYS A 39 -6.62 -2.89 9.92
N LEU A 40 -5.70 -3.01 8.98
CA LEU A 40 -5.98 -3.62 7.68
C LEU A 40 -5.75 -5.13 7.76
N ILE A 41 -6.70 -5.90 7.24
CA ILE A 41 -6.67 -7.36 7.21
C ILE A 41 -6.68 -7.80 5.76
N SER A 42 -5.61 -8.46 5.32
CA SER A 42 -5.39 -8.84 3.91
C SER A 42 -6.50 -9.74 3.38
N GLU A 43 -6.92 -10.74 4.15
CA GLU A 43 -7.95 -11.70 3.77
C GLU A 43 -9.33 -11.03 3.61
N GLU A 44 -9.63 -10.04 4.44
CA GLU A 44 -10.87 -9.27 4.33
C GLU A 44 -10.88 -8.39 3.08
N ILE A 45 -9.76 -7.78 2.77
CA ILE A 45 -9.58 -6.95 1.57
C ILE A 45 -9.76 -7.81 0.32
N GLN A 46 -9.17 -9.00 0.30
CA GLN A 46 -9.32 -9.95 -0.79
C GLN A 46 -10.77 -10.43 -0.93
N ALA A 47 -11.41 -10.80 0.17
CA ALA A 47 -12.78 -11.30 0.17
C ALA A 47 -13.81 -10.25 -0.30
N LYS A 48 -13.55 -8.98 -0.02
CA LYS A 48 -14.39 -7.84 -0.42
C LYS A 48 -14.02 -7.26 -1.79
N ASP A 49 -13.05 -7.83 -2.48
CA ASP A 49 -12.53 -7.33 -3.77
C ASP A 49 -12.20 -5.83 -3.74
N GLN A 50 -11.61 -5.38 -2.64
CA GLN A 50 -11.25 -3.97 -2.46
C GLN A 50 -10.05 -3.59 -3.32
N THR A 51 -10.12 -2.39 -3.88
CA THR A 51 -8.99 -1.77 -4.60
C THR A 51 -8.10 -0.98 -3.64
N LEU A 52 -6.90 -0.64 -4.10
CA LEU A 52 -6.00 0.25 -3.34
C LEU A 52 -6.68 1.60 -3.03
N ASN A 53 -7.46 2.13 -3.97
CA ASN A 53 -8.20 3.38 -3.77
C ASN A 53 -9.29 3.24 -2.70
N ASP A 54 -9.98 2.11 -2.63
CA ASP A 54 -10.99 1.85 -1.58
C ASP A 54 -10.36 1.83 -0.19
N ILE A 55 -9.18 1.23 -0.07
CA ILE A 55 -8.41 1.22 1.19
C ILE A 55 -7.99 2.63 1.60
N VAL A 56 -7.47 3.40 0.66
CA VAL A 56 -7.06 4.79 0.88
C VAL A 56 -8.24 5.64 1.30
N GLU A 57 -9.39 5.49 0.66
CA GLU A 57 -10.62 6.21 0.97
C GLU A 57 -11.14 5.86 2.37
N TYR A 58 -11.16 4.58 2.73
CA TYR A 58 -11.51 4.13 4.07
C TYR A 58 -10.63 4.75 5.17
N ILE A 59 -9.32 4.79 4.95
CA ILE A 59 -8.38 5.43 5.89
C ILE A 59 -8.62 6.93 5.96
N ALA A 60 -8.79 7.59 4.82
CA ALA A 60 -9.03 9.03 4.74
C ALA A 60 -10.34 9.43 5.45
N ASP A 61 -11.40 8.62 5.34
CA ASP A 61 -12.67 8.84 6.04
C ASP A 61 -12.47 8.82 7.56
N ILE A 62 -11.75 7.85 8.08
CA ILE A 62 -11.47 7.74 9.51
C ILE A 62 -10.59 8.90 10.00
N VAL A 63 -9.58 9.27 9.22
CA VAL A 63 -8.72 10.43 9.54
C VAL A 63 -9.55 11.71 9.58
N ALA A 64 -10.43 11.93 8.61
CA ALA A 64 -11.32 13.10 8.56
C ALA A 64 -12.32 13.11 9.72
N TYR A 65 -12.93 11.98 10.03
CA TYR A 65 -13.84 11.84 11.16
C TYR A 65 -13.16 12.19 12.49
N ARG A 66 -11.98 11.65 12.73
CA ARG A 66 -11.20 11.93 13.94
C ARG A 66 -10.73 13.38 14.01
N ALA A 67 -10.37 13.97 12.88
CA ALA A 67 -10.00 15.38 12.81
C ALA A 67 -11.18 16.31 13.17
N ALA A 68 -12.41 15.94 12.80
CA ALA A 68 -13.62 16.68 13.22
C ALA A 68 -13.81 16.67 14.75
N GLU A 69 -13.33 15.62 15.42
CA GLU A 69 -13.29 15.53 16.90
C GLU A 69 -12.05 16.19 17.52
N GLY A 70 -11.21 16.87 16.74
CA GLY A 70 -9.97 17.49 17.20
C GLY A 70 -8.79 16.51 17.37
N LYS A 71 -8.92 15.29 16.88
CA LYS A 71 -7.91 14.20 17.01
C LYS A 71 -7.15 14.02 15.70
N ASN A 72 -6.06 14.75 15.49
CA ASN A 72 -5.22 14.67 14.30
C ASN A 72 -4.05 13.64 14.45
N PHE A 73 -4.30 12.55 15.12
CA PHE A 73 -3.31 11.51 15.39
C PHE A 73 -3.96 10.12 15.43
N GLY A 74 -3.17 9.10 15.22
CA GLY A 74 -3.63 7.72 15.28
C GLY A 74 -2.59 6.72 14.81
N VAL A 75 -2.96 5.44 14.84
CA VAL A 75 -2.15 4.31 14.40
C VAL A 75 -2.90 3.50 13.36
N VAL A 76 -2.22 3.23 12.23
CA VAL A 76 -2.69 2.34 11.16
C VAL A 76 -1.75 1.14 11.10
N LEU A 77 -2.29 -0.06 11.32
CA LEU A 77 -1.54 -1.31 11.15
C LEU A 77 -1.75 -1.84 9.74
N ILE A 78 -0.64 -2.16 9.07
CA ILE A 78 -0.60 -2.65 7.70
C ILE A 78 0.14 -3.99 7.70
N PRO A 79 -0.49 -5.10 7.26
CA PRO A 79 0.22 -6.36 7.12
C PRO A 79 1.23 -6.29 5.96
N GLU A 80 2.37 -6.94 6.14
CA GLU A 80 3.31 -7.16 5.04
C GLU A 80 2.62 -7.95 3.92
N GLY A 81 2.90 -7.64 2.68
CA GLY A 81 2.28 -8.34 1.56
C GLY A 81 0.84 -7.92 1.25
N LEU A 82 0.28 -6.92 1.94
CA LEU A 82 -1.08 -6.42 1.66
C LEU A 82 -1.35 -6.19 0.17
N ILE A 83 -0.35 -5.71 -0.55
CA ILE A 83 -0.45 -5.42 -1.99
C ILE A 83 -0.81 -6.66 -2.80
N GLU A 84 -0.27 -7.83 -2.47
CA GLU A 84 -0.59 -9.09 -3.16
C GLU A 84 -2.06 -9.50 -2.95
N PHE A 85 -2.65 -9.14 -1.83
CA PHE A 85 -4.03 -9.48 -1.48
C PHE A 85 -5.08 -8.53 -2.08
N ILE A 86 -4.65 -7.41 -2.67
CA ILE A 86 -5.52 -6.56 -3.48
C ILE A 86 -5.73 -7.27 -4.82
N PRO A 87 -6.94 -7.75 -5.16
CA PRO A 87 -7.13 -8.69 -6.27
C PRO A 87 -6.61 -8.16 -7.61
N ALA A 88 -6.85 -6.90 -7.92
CA ALA A 88 -6.37 -6.27 -9.15
C ALA A 88 -4.84 -6.24 -9.24
N ILE A 89 -4.17 -5.95 -8.13
CA ILE A 89 -2.70 -5.92 -8.08
C ILE A 89 -2.13 -7.34 -8.05
N GLY A 90 -2.78 -8.27 -7.37
CA GLY A 90 -2.39 -9.67 -7.35
C GLY A 90 -2.39 -10.28 -8.76
N ARG A 91 -3.44 -10.02 -9.55
CA ARG A 91 -3.50 -10.45 -10.97
C ARG A 91 -2.40 -9.81 -11.82
N LEU A 92 -2.14 -8.52 -11.62
CA LEU A 92 -1.06 -7.82 -12.30
C LEU A 92 0.31 -8.42 -11.97
N ILE A 93 0.58 -8.71 -10.70
CA ILE A 93 1.86 -9.32 -10.27
C ILE A 93 2.04 -10.70 -10.89
N GLN A 94 0.98 -11.51 -10.94
CA GLN A 94 1.03 -12.83 -11.55
C GLN A 94 1.36 -12.74 -13.06
N GLU A 95 0.66 -11.87 -13.80
CA GLU A 95 0.93 -11.67 -15.22
C GLU A 95 2.36 -11.13 -15.47
N LEU A 96 2.84 -10.23 -14.62
CA LEU A 96 4.24 -9.75 -14.69
C LEU A 96 5.24 -10.88 -14.43
N ASN A 97 4.98 -11.75 -13.47
CA ASN A 97 5.85 -12.89 -13.21
C ASN A 97 5.90 -13.84 -14.42
N ASP A 98 4.75 -14.16 -15.01
CA ASP A 98 4.65 -15.02 -16.18
C ASP A 98 5.35 -14.40 -17.41
N LEU A 99 5.12 -13.11 -17.65
CA LEU A 99 5.73 -12.37 -18.75
C LEU A 99 7.26 -12.37 -18.65
N LEU A 100 7.77 -12.09 -17.47
CA LEU A 100 9.21 -11.97 -17.25
C LEU A 100 9.91 -13.32 -17.07
N ALA A 101 9.20 -14.36 -16.66
CA ALA A 101 9.72 -15.73 -16.73
C ALA A 101 9.93 -16.19 -18.18
N ALA A 102 9.05 -15.76 -19.09
CA ALA A 102 9.15 -16.12 -20.51
C ALA A 102 10.23 -15.31 -21.28
N HIS A 103 10.48 -14.06 -20.90
CA HIS A 103 11.29 -13.10 -21.66
C HIS A 103 12.34 -12.36 -20.83
N GLY A 104 12.70 -12.86 -19.66
CA GLY A 104 13.53 -12.15 -18.68
C GLY A 104 14.92 -11.72 -19.19
N ALA A 105 15.56 -12.53 -20.04
CA ALA A 105 16.89 -12.23 -20.56
C ALA A 105 16.88 -10.99 -21.49
N ASP A 106 15.88 -10.90 -22.35
CA ASP A 106 15.71 -9.77 -23.28
C ASP A 106 15.30 -8.50 -22.52
N TYR A 107 14.40 -8.65 -21.55
CA TYR A 107 13.91 -7.56 -20.71
C TYR A 107 15.02 -6.91 -19.86
N MET A 108 15.90 -7.68 -19.26
CA MET A 108 16.99 -7.18 -18.40
C MET A 108 18.03 -6.34 -19.16
N ASN A 109 18.13 -6.51 -20.48
CA ASN A 109 19.03 -5.73 -21.33
C ASN A 109 18.45 -4.38 -21.78
N LEU A 110 17.18 -4.15 -21.48
CA LEU A 110 16.50 -2.88 -21.84
C LEU A 110 16.80 -1.80 -20.78
N ASP A 111 16.82 -0.55 -21.22
CA ASP A 111 16.81 0.59 -20.30
C ASP A 111 15.44 0.72 -19.60
N LYS A 112 15.38 1.55 -18.57
CA LYS A 112 14.19 1.66 -17.69
C LYS A 112 12.92 2.11 -18.44
N ASP A 113 13.07 2.99 -19.41
CA ASP A 113 11.94 3.49 -20.20
C ASP A 113 11.47 2.43 -21.19
N ALA A 114 12.40 1.72 -21.81
CA ALA A 114 12.11 0.59 -22.68
C ALA A 114 11.49 -0.58 -21.92
N GLN A 115 11.92 -0.85 -20.67
CA GLN A 115 11.32 -1.86 -19.79
C GLN A 115 9.85 -1.53 -19.47
N ARG A 116 9.57 -0.28 -19.12
CA ARG A 116 8.18 0.16 -18.88
C ARG A 116 7.31 0.02 -20.11
N LYS A 117 7.82 0.44 -21.26
CA LYS A 117 7.12 0.32 -22.55
C LYS A 117 6.84 -1.14 -22.89
N TYR A 118 7.83 -2.01 -22.72
CA TYR A 118 7.71 -3.43 -22.97
C TYR A 118 6.59 -4.06 -22.12
N ILE A 119 6.55 -3.75 -20.82
CA ILE A 119 5.48 -4.21 -19.91
C ILE A 119 4.11 -3.73 -20.42
N LEU A 120 3.97 -2.44 -20.72
CA LEU A 120 2.70 -1.88 -21.18
C LEU A 120 2.22 -2.46 -22.53
N GLU A 121 3.13 -2.91 -23.37
CA GLU A 121 2.81 -3.53 -24.67
C GLU A 121 2.34 -4.99 -24.51
N HIS A 122 2.79 -5.69 -23.48
CA HIS A 122 2.54 -7.12 -23.31
C HIS A 122 1.51 -7.47 -22.24
N LEU A 123 1.13 -6.51 -21.38
CA LEU A 123 0.07 -6.71 -20.39
C LEU A 123 -1.31 -6.76 -21.04
N SER A 124 -2.19 -7.57 -20.45
CA SER A 124 -3.63 -7.55 -20.76
C SER A 124 -4.21 -6.14 -20.53
N THR A 125 -5.28 -5.82 -21.22
CA THR A 125 -5.92 -4.49 -21.12
C THR A 125 -6.31 -4.13 -19.69
N GLU A 126 -6.81 -5.10 -18.92
CA GLU A 126 -7.21 -4.92 -17.52
C GLU A 126 -5.99 -4.61 -16.64
N ASN A 127 -4.94 -5.42 -16.72
CA ASN A 127 -3.74 -5.26 -15.92
C ASN A 127 -2.92 -4.03 -16.35
N LYS A 128 -2.97 -3.66 -17.63
CA LYS A 128 -2.39 -2.41 -18.12
C LYS A 128 -3.07 -1.21 -17.45
N ALA A 129 -4.40 -1.17 -17.40
CA ALA A 129 -5.13 -0.10 -16.71
C ALA A 129 -4.76 -0.05 -15.22
N THR A 130 -4.68 -1.20 -14.55
CA THR A 130 -4.24 -1.27 -13.16
C THR A 130 -2.81 -0.74 -12.98
N PHE A 131 -1.88 -1.13 -13.85
CA PHE A 131 -0.48 -0.69 -13.81
C PHE A 131 -0.35 0.82 -14.00
N GLU A 132 -1.11 1.42 -14.89
CA GLU A 132 -1.13 2.86 -15.14
C GLU A 132 -1.71 3.67 -13.98
N THR A 133 -2.59 3.09 -13.16
CA THR A 133 -3.15 3.75 -11.97
C THR A 133 -2.22 3.72 -10.77
N LEU A 134 -1.19 2.88 -10.78
CA LEU A 134 -0.25 2.78 -9.68
C LEU A 134 0.69 4.00 -9.62
N PRO A 135 1.06 4.47 -8.42
CA PRO A 135 2.12 5.45 -8.26
C PRO A 135 3.42 4.96 -8.90
N GLU A 136 4.16 5.90 -9.49
CA GLU A 136 5.38 5.58 -10.27
C GLU A 136 6.41 4.76 -9.48
N GLY A 137 6.57 5.05 -8.18
CA GLY A 137 7.48 4.31 -7.30
C GLY A 137 7.12 2.83 -7.19
N VAL A 138 5.83 2.51 -7.10
CA VAL A 138 5.34 1.11 -7.01
C VAL A 138 5.42 0.42 -8.36
N ALA A 139 4.98 1.09 -9.43
CA ALA A 139 5.09 0.55 -10.78
C ALA A 139 6.55 0.21 -11.12
N ARG A 140 7.49 1.05 -10.70
CA ARG A 140 8.92 0.81 -10.85
C ARG A 140 9.40 -0.40 -10.03
N GLN A 141 9.01 -0.51 -8.77
CA GLN A 141 9.40 -1.65 -7.93
C GLN A 141 8.86 -2.97 -8.49
N LEU A 142 7.61 -2.98 -8.96
CA LEU A 142 7.03 -4.15 -9.62
C LEU A 142 7.77 -4.53 -10.92
N SER A 143 8.39 -3.58 -11.58
CA SER A 143 9.10 -3.80 -12.85
C SER A 143 10.54 -4.24 -12.68
N LEU A 144 11.24 -3.78 -11.64
CA LEU A 144 12.69 -3.89 -11.53
C LEU A 144 13.17 -4.90 -10.50
N ASP A 145 12.48 -5.00 -9.36
CA ASP A 145 12.97 -5.79 -8.22
C ASP A 145 12.47 -7.24 -8.31
N ARG A 146 13.42 -8.16 -8.53
CA ARG A 146 13.17 -9.60 -8.66
C ARG A 146 13.91 -10.38 -7.59
N ASP A 147 13.27 -11.47 -7.12
CA ASP A 147 13.94 -12.44 -6.27
C ASP A 147 14.88 -13.36 -7.11
N PRO A 148 15.72 -14.19 -6.48
CA PRO A 148 16.57 -15.13 -7.20
C PRO A 148 15.81 -16.13 -8.08
N HIS A 149 14.50 -16.26 -7.89
CA HIS A 149 13.62 -17.13 -8.69
C HIS A 149 12.93 -16.37 -9.83
N GLY A 150 13.16 -15.06 -9.95
CA GLY A 150 12.60 -14.21 -11.00
C GLY A 150 11.23 -13.60 -10.68
N ASN A 151 10.69 -13.81 -9.48
CA ASN A 151 9.42 -13.24 -9.07
C ASN A 151 9.55 -11.80 -8.56
N VAL A 152 8.46 -11.05 -8.61
CA VAL A 152 8.40 -9.71 -8.02
C VAL A 152 8.68 -9.78 -6.51
N GLN A 153 9.61 -8.96 -6.03
CA GLN A 153 9.89 -8.84 -4.60
C GLN A 153 8.90 -7.89 -3.92
N VAL A 154 7.70 -8.39 -3.63
CA VAL A 154 6.63 -7.59 -3.03
C VAL A 154 6.99 -7.09 -1.62
N SER A 155 7.80 -7.84 -0.88
CA SER A 155 8.26 -7.47 0.46
C SER A 155 9.09 -6.17 0.49
N LEU A 156 9.76 -5.83 -0.62
CA LEU A 156 10.51 -4.59 -0.75
C LEU A 156 9.65 -3.36 -0.99
N ILE A 157 8.36 -3.55 -1.32
CA ILE A 157 7.45 -2.44 -1.51
C ILE A 157 7.15 -1.80 -0.15
N GLU A 158 7.48 -0.53 -0.01
CA GLU A 158 7.16 0.28 1.17
C GLU A 158 5.67 0.62 1.20
N THR A 159 4.83 -0.40 1.45
CA THR A 159 3.36 -0.29 1.42
C THR A 159 2.84 0.77 2.38
N GLU A 160 3.45 0.87 3.56
CA GLU A 160 3.11 1.87 4.58
C GLU A 160 3.33 3.30 4.07
N LYS A 161 4.41 3.53 3.35
CA LYS A 161 4.72 4.82 2.75
C LYS A 161 3.79 5.13 1.58
N LEU A 162 3.58 4.16 0.69
CA LEU A 162 2.66 4.28 -0.43
C LEU A 162 1.26 4.68 0.04
N ILE A 163 0.69 3.94 0.98
CA ILE A 163 -0.67 4.19 1.48
C ILE A 163 -0.74 5.57 2.16
N SER A 164 0.25 5.94 2.96
CA SER A 164 0.26 7.24 3.63
C SER A 164 0.35 8.41 2.65
N GLU A 165 1.14 8.29 1.59
CA GLU A 165 1.25 9.32 0.54
C GLU A 165 -0.06 9.45 -0.25
N MET A 166 -0.72 8.33 -0.56
CA MET A 166 -2.02 8.34 -1.22
C MET A 166 -3.11 8.94 -0.34
N VAL A 167 -3.11 8.64 0.97
CA VAL A 167 -4.03 9.23 1.94
C VAL A 167 -3.79 10.74 2.06
N ALA A 168 -2.54 11.17 2.13
CA ALA A 168 -2.19 12.59 2.17
C ALA A 168 -2.72 13.33 0.93
N THR A 169 -2.51 12.77 -0.26
CA THR A 169 -3.02 13.34 -1.51
C THR A 169 -4.54 13.43 -1.53
N LYS A 170 -5.23 12.39 -1.06
CA LYS A 170 -6.69 12.35 -0.95
C LYS A 170 -7.22 13.41 0.02
N LEU A 171 -6.58 13.55 1.18
CA LEU A 171 -6.96 14.55 2.18
C LEU A 171 -6.69 15.99 1.70
N ASP A 172 -5.61 16.22 0.96
CA ASP A 172 -5.33 17.51 0.34
C ASP A 172 -6.41 17.90 -0.69
N LEU A 173 -6.87 16.92 -1.48
CA LEU A 173 -8.00 17.12 -2.38
C LEU A 173 -9.27 17.47 -1.62
N TRP A 174 -9.60 16.71 -0.58
CA TRP A 174 -10.77 16.98 0.27
C TRP A 174 -10.68 18.32 1.01
N LYS A 175 -9.46 18.76 1.34
CA LYS A 175 -9.25 20.08 1.93
C LYS A 175 -9.59 21.21 0.94
N LYS A 176 -9.21 21.04 -0.32
CA LYS A 176 -9.59 21.98 -1.40
C LYS A 176 -11.10 22.00 -1.64
N GLU A 177 -11.77 20.86 -1.49
CA GLU A 177 -13.22 20.71 -1.60
C GLU A 177 -13.98 21.16 -0.34
N GLY A 178 -13.27 21.51 0.75
CA GLY A 178 -13.88 21.89 2.03
C GLY A 178 -14.38 20.74 2.89
N LYS A 179 -14.14 19.48 2.50
CA LYS A 179 -14.57 18.27 3.23
C LYS A 179 -13.66 17.91 4.40
N TYR A 180 -12.41 18.36 4.38
CA TYR A 180 -11.40 18.08 5.40
C TYR A 180 -10.79 19.38 5.91
N LYS A 181 -10.76 19.56 7.23
CA LYS A 181 -10.24 20.78 7.88
C LYS A 181 -9.08 20.49 8.85
N GLY A 182 -8.66 19.24 8.97
CA GLY A 182 -7.61 18.80 9.88
C GLY A 182 -6.19 19.06 9.39
N LYS A 183 -5.24 18.57 10.16
CA LYS A 183 -3.81 18.49 9.79
C LYS A 183 -3.42 17.03 9.71
N PHE A 184 -2.79 16.64 8.63
CA PHE A 184 -2.29 15.28 8.43
C PHE A 184 -0.79 15.31 8.32
N ALA A 185 -0.12 14.57 9.22
CA ALA A 185 1.31 14.31 9.16
C ALA A 185 1.53 12.84 9.46
N ALA A 186 2.24 12.14 8.59
CA ALA A 186 2.47 10.70 8.69
C ALA A 186 3.91 10.39 9.12
N GLN A 187 4.05 9.36 9.94
CA GLN A 187 5.32 8.69 10.22
C GLN A 187 5.19 7.21 9.85
N HIS A 188 6.27 6.63 9.38
CA HIS A 188 6.32 5.28 8.88
C HIS A 188 7.21 4.42 9.75
N HIS A 189 6.77 3.22 10.07
CA HIS A 189 7.51 2.27 10.88
C HIS A 189 7.39 0.88 10.26
N PHE A 190 8.49 0.18 10.28
CA PHE A 190 8.56 -1.23 9.91
C PHE A 190 9.05 -2.01 11.11
N PHE A 191 8.31 -3.06 11.49
CA PHE A 191 8.67 -4.00 12.54
C PHE A 191 8.76 -5.41 11.96
N GLY A 192 9.95 -5.94 12.02
CA GLY A 192 10.31 -7.28 11.64
C GLY A 192 11.16 -7.96 12.69
#